data_de97f6d668b799f03b3e13eac6c45f7a
#
_entry.id   de97f6d668b799f03b3e13eac6c45f7a
#
_cell.length_a   1.000
_cell.length_b   1.000
_cell.length_c   1.000
_cell.angle_alpha   90.00
_cell.angle_beta   90.00
_cell.angle_gamma   90.00
#
_symmetry.space_group_name_H-M   'P 1'
#
loop_
_entity.id
_entity.type
_entity.pdbx_description
1 polymer ?
#
loop_
_entity_poly.entity_id
_entity_poly.type
_entity_poly.pdbx_seq_one_letter_code
_entity_poly.pdbx_strand_id
1 'polypeptide(L)'
;MWNWLITSLASKASIVLFDGSPMFKSADILLKIAQREKITLLGISAKYVDALRKFKPKLKYKFKLNKLRTICSTGSPLSDESFKYVYKHIKKNVHLSSISGGTDIVSCFVLGLSLIHI
;
A
#
# COMPACT_ATOMS: atom_id res chain seq x y z
N MET A 1 -7.37 4.48 13.00
CA MET A 1 -7.30 4.66 11.54
C MET A 1 -7.92 5.97 11.06
N TRP A 2 -9.10 6.35 11.54
CA TRP A 2 -9.72 7.64 11.19
C TRP A 2 -8.85 8.83 11.57
N ASN A 3 -8.13 8.76 12.70
CA ASN A 3 -7.24 9.84 13.14
C ASN A 3 -6.15 10.11 12.10
N TRP A 4 -5.61 9.06 11.48
CA TRP A 4 -4.59 9.20 10.46
C TRP A 4 -5.14 9.84 9.18
N LEU A 5 -6.36 9.47 8.79
CA LEU A 5 -7.03 10.06 7.63
C LEU A 5 -7.29 11.56 7.85
N ILE A 6 -7.75 11.94 9.04
CA ILE A 6 -7.99 13.34 9.38
C ILE A 6 -6.68 14.13 9.38
N THR A 7 -5.60 13.55 9.89
CA THR A 7 -4.27 14.16 9.87
C THR A 7 -3.80 14.41 8.43
N SER A 8 -4.12 13.52 7.52
CA SER A 8 -3.79 13.70 6.10
C SER A 8 -4.49 14.91 5.50
N LEU A 9 -5.75 15.16 5.89
CA LEU A 9 -6.47 16.38 5.47
C LEU A 9 -5.82 17.65 6.02
N ALA A 10 -5.34 17.61 7.26
CA ALA A 10 -4.62 18.73 7.83
C ALA A 10 -3.34 19.06 7.06
N SER A 11 -2.73 18.08 6.42
CA SER A 11 -1.57 18.25 5.55
C SER A 11 -1.94 18.73 4.15
N LYS A 12 -3.21 19.05 3.90
CA LYS A 12 -3.76 19.44 2.59
C LYS A 12 -3.66 18.34 1.54
N ALA A 13 -3.54 17.09 1.96
CA ALA A 13 -3.55 15.95 1.07
C ALA A 13 -4.98 15.56 0.69
N SER A 14 -5.15 15.09 -0.54
CA SER A 14 -6.41 14.47 -0.95
C SER A 14 -6.44 13.02 -0.50
N ILE A 15 -7.60 12.57 -0.02
CA ILE A 15 -7.79 11.20 0.46
C ILE A 15 -8.69 10.45 -0.51
N VAL A 16 -8.28 9.24 -0.89
CA VAL A 16 -9.11 8.31 -1.64
C VAL A 16 -9.55 7.20 -0.69
N LEU A 17 -10.86 7.07 -0.52
CA LEU A 17 -11.46 6.03 0.32
C LEU A 17 -12.11 5.00 -0.59
N PHE A 18 -11.87 3.73 -0.29
CA PHE A 18 -12.49 2.62 -0.99
C PHE A 18 -13.39 1.86 -0.01
N ASP A 19 -14.69 1.95 -0.23
CA ASP A 19 -15.69 1.24 0.56
C ASP A 19 -16.14 0.00 -0.20
N GLY A 20 -15.63 -1.14 0.21
CA GLY A 20 -15.94 -2.42 -0.42
C GLY A 20 -14.82 -3.43 -0.23
N SER A 21 -15.01 -4.59 -0.82
CA SER A 21 -14.00 -5.64 -0.77
C SER A 21 -12.82 -5.33 -1.70
N PRO A 22 -11.58 -5.41 -1.23
CA PRO A 22 -10.42 -5.25 -2.10
C PRO A 22 -10.28 -6.37 -3.13
N MET A 23 -11.10 -7.40 -3.02
CA MET A 23 -11.15 -8.52 -3.97
C MET A 23 -12.36 -8.43 -4.92
N PHE A 24 -13.12 -7.31 -4.88
CA PHE A 24 -14.33 -7.14 -5.67
C PHE A 24 -14.02 -7.15 -7.17
N LYS A 25 -14.68 -8.03 -7.92
CA LYS A 25 -14.48 -8.30 -9.35
C LYS A 25 -13.08 -8.80 -9.72
N SER A 26 -12.03 -8.32 -9.06
CA SER A 26 -10.66 -8.66 -9.38
C SER A 26 -9.77 -8.44 -8.15
N ALA A 27 -8.76 -9.26 -7.97
CA ALA A 27 -7.82 -9.12 -6.86
C ALA A 27 -6.96 -7.86 -6.97
N ASP A 28 -6.84 -7.29 -8.17
CA ASP A 28 -6.00 -6.13 -8.44
C ASP A 28 -6.76 -4.80 -8.53
N ILE A 29 -8.00 -4.76 -8.02
CA ILE A 29 -8.84 -3.55 -8.11
C ILE A 29 -8.20 -2.34 -7.43
N LEU A 30 -7.50 -2.54 -6.30
CA LEU A 30 -6.84 -1.44 -5.60
C LEU A 30 -5.70 -0.85 -6.43
N LEU A 31 -5.00 -1.68 -7.20
CA LEU A 31 -3.96 -1.22 -8.11
C LEU A 31 -4.54 -0.41 -9.27
N LYS A 32 -5.69 -0.83 -9.77
CA LYS A 32 -6.40 -0.08 -10.82
C LYS A 32 -6.84 1.30 -10.32
N ILE A 33 -7.35 1.36 -9.08
CA ILE A 33 -7.74 2.63 -8.46
C ILE A 33 -6.51 3.51 -8.24
N ALA A 34 -5.41 2.94 -7.76
CA ALA A 34 -4.16 3.67 -7.56
C ALA A 34 -3.64 4.28 -8.87
N GLN A 35 -3.74 3.56 -9.96
CA GLN A 35 -3.37 4.08 -11.28
C GLN A 35 -4.30 5.19 -11.73
N ARG A 36 -5.61 4.98 -11.63
CA ARG A 36 -6.62 5.95 -12.07
C ARG A 36 -6.55 7.27 -11.30
N GLU A 37 -6.43 7.19 -9.99
CA GLU A 37 -6.43 8.37 -9.11
C GLU A 37 -5.03 8.95 -8.90
N LYS A 38 -4.00 8.39 -9.52
CA LYS A 38 -2.60 8.83 -9.42
C LYS A 38 -2.14 8.94 -7.96
N ILE A 39 -2.41 7.90 -7.19
CA ILE A 39 -2.10 7.84 -5.76
C ILE A 39 -0.60 7.87 -5.53
N THR A 40 -0.15 8.65 -4.53
CA THR A 40 1.26 8.74 -4.13
C THR A 40 1.60 7.82 -2.98
N LEU A 41 0.64 7.59 -2.07
CA LEU A 41 0.80 6.69 -0.94
C LEU A 41 -0.39 5.73 -0.89
N LEU A 42 -0.10 4.44 -0.93
CA LEU A 42 -1.10 3.37 -0.89
C LEU A 42 -0.98 2.59 0.42
N GLY A 43 -2.04 2.57 1.21
CA GLY A 43 -2.13 1.77 2.43
C GLY A 43 -2.91 0.49 2.18
N ILE A 44 -2.29 -0.64 2.43
CA ILE A 44 -2.91 -1.96 2.23
C ILE A 44 -2.58 -2.87 3.41
N SER A 45 -3.26 -4.02 3.50
CA SER A 45 -2.93 -5.02 4.49
C SER A 45 -1.94 -6.05 3.94
N ALA A 46 -1.17 -6.66 4.84
CA ALA A 46 -0.29 -7.76 4.46
C ALA A 46 -1.09 -8.93 3.87
N LYS A 47 -2.29 -9.17 4.41
CA LYS A 47 -3.19 -10.21 3.89
C LYS A 47 -3.60 -9.96 2.45
N TYR A 48 -3.79 -8.69 2.07
CA TYR A 48 -4.11 -8.32 0.69
C TYR A 48 -2.96 -8.65 -0.26
N VAL A 49 -1.73 -8.38 0.14
CA VAL A 49 -0.55 -8.72 -0.67
C VAL A 49 -0.42 -10.23 -0.83
N ASP A 50 -0.63 -10.98 0.24
CA ASP A 50 -0.61 -12.44 0.19
C ASP A 50 -1.71 -12.99 -0.72
N ALA A 51 -2.91 -12.42 -0.67
CA ALA A 51 -4.01 -12.79 -1.55
C ALA A 51 -3.70 -12.48 -3.01
N LEU A 52 -3.11 -11.32 -3.30
CA LEU A 52 -2.65 -10.98 -4.65
C LEU A 52 -1.65 -11.99 -5.17
N ARG A 53 -0.67 -12.33 -4.34
CA ARG A 53 0.36 -13.32 -4.70
C ARG A 53 -0.24 -14.69 -5.00
N LYS A 54 -1.27 -15.08 -4.24
CA LYS A 54 -1.94 -16.36 -4.39
C LYS A 54 -2.82 -16.40 -5.65
N PHE A 55 -3.64 -15.38 -5.86
CA PHE A 55 -4.62 -15.36 -6.96
C PHE A 55 -4.05 -14.81 -8.27
N LYS A 56 -3.05 -13.97 -8.19
CA LYS A 56 -2.39 -13.38 -9.37
C LYS A 56 -0.87 -13.44 -9.21
N PRO A 57 -0.28 -14.66 -9.24
CA PRO A 57 1.17 -14.81 -9.06
C PRO A 57 1.98 -14.10 -10.14
N LYS A 58 1.36 -13.88 -11.31
CA LYS A 58 1.93 -13.05 -12.38
C LYS A 58 0.88 -12.05 -12.82
N LEU A 59 1.13 -10.76 -12.62
CA LEU A 59 0.26 -9.72 -13.12
C LEU A 59 0.44 -9.60 -14.63
N LYS A 60 -0.66 -9.81 -15.37
CA LYS A 60 -0.65 -9.72 -16.83
C LYS A 60 -0.42 -8.29 -17.32
N TYR A 61 -0.83 -7.31 -16.55
CA TYR A 61 -0.71 -5.91 -16.89
C TYR A 61 0.25 -5.22 -15.93
N LYS A 62 1.17 -4.46 -16.50
CA LYS A 62 1.96 -3.53 -15.70
C LYS A 62 1.13 -2.28 -15.49
N PHE A 63 0.76 -2.01 -14.25
CA PHE A 63 0.08 -0.78 -13.90
C PHE A 63 1.05 0.40 -14.01
N LYS A 64 0.58 1.49 -14.60
CA LYS A 64 1.36 2.73 -14.67
C LYS A 64 1.20 3.49 -13.36
N LEU A 65 2.02 3.16 -12.38
CA LEU A 65 1.99 3.74 -11.04
C LEU A 65 3.08 4.81 -10.89
N ASN A 66 3.16 5.72 -11.86
CA ASN A 66 4.23 6.71 -11.92
C ASN A 66 4.27 7.65 -10.73
N LYS A 67 3.12 7.92 -10.12
CA LYS A 67 3.00 8.82 -8.97
C LYS A 67 3.14 8.10 -7.64
N LEU A 68 3.06 6.77 -7.62
CA LEU A 68 3.15 5.99 -6.39
C LEU A 68 4.59 5.99 -5.87
N ARG A 69 4.77 6.51 -4.67
CA ARG A 69 6.09 6.60 -4.01
C ARG A 69 6.23 5.60 -2.88
N THR A 70 5.15 5.37 -2.14
CA THR A 70 5.18 4.57 -0.92
C THR A 70 3.99 3.63 -0.87
N ILE A 71 4.26 2.38 -0.49
CA ILE A 71 3.23 1.41 -0.13
C ILE A 71 3.44 1.06 1.34
N CYS A 72 2.41 1.25 2.15
CA CYS A 72 2.41 0.89 3.56
C CYS A 72 1.60 -0.38 3.76
N SER A 73 2.19 -1.38 4.39
CA SER A 73 1.53 -2.64 4.72
C SER A 73 1.41 -2.75 6.23
N THR A 74 0.22 -3.07 6.72
CA THR A 74 -0.07 -3.17 8.15
C THR A 74 -1.00 -4.34 8.45
N GLY A 75 -1.28 -4.56 9.74
CA GLY A 75 -2.18 -5.61 10.21
C GLY A 75 -1.47 -6.91 10.58
N SER A 76 -0.39 -7.24 9.89
CA SER A 76 0.49 -8.37 10.20
C SER A 76 1.85 -8.13 9.53
N PRO A 77 2.91 -8.83 9.96
CA PRO A 77 4.21 -8.70 9.28
C PRO A 77 4.12 -9.15 7.83
N LEU A 78 4.81 -8.42 6.96
CA LEU A 78 4.88 -8.76 5.54
C LEU A 78 6.03 -9.75 5.33
N SER A 79 5.75 -10.88 4.69
CA SER A 79 6.76 -11.90 4.43
C SER A 79 7.78 -11.47 3.37
N ASP A 80 8.96 -12.06 3.39
CA ASP A 80 10.01 -11.79 2.40
C ASP A 80 9.52 -12.06 0.98
N GLU A 81 8.72 -13.10 0.80
CA GLU A 81 8.16 -13.45 -0.49
C GLU A 81 7.19 -12.39 -1.00
N SER A 82 6.40 -11.78 -0.10
CA SER A 82 5.50 -10.69 -0.43
C SER A 82 6.27 -9.42 -0.79
N PHE A 83 7.36 -9.11 -0.10
CA PHE A 83 8.27 -8.02 -0.49
C PHE A 83 8.79 -8.22 -1.91
N LYS A 84 9.29 -9.42 -2.21
CA LYS A 84 9.79 -9.76 -3.55
C LYS A 84 8.72 -9.66 -4.61
N TYR A 85 7.50 -10.11 -4.29
CA TYR A 85 6.37 -10.01 -5.21
C TYR A 85 6.04 -8.56 -5.57
N VAL A 86 5.98 -7.68 -4.57
CA VAL A 86 5.68 -6.26 -4.80
C VAL A 86 6.74 -5.62 -5.70
N TYR A 87 8.02 -5.82 -5.37
CA TYR A 87 9.10 -5.23 -6.17
C TYR A 87 9.21 -5.81 -7.57
N LYS A 88 8.84 -7.07 -7.75
CA LYS A 88 8.93 -7.74 -9.06
C LYS A 88 7.72 -7.46 -9.96
N HIS A 89 6.51 -7.43 -9.40
CA HIS A 89 5.27 -7.42 -10.17
C HIS A 89 4.48 -6.13 -10.07
N ILE A 90 4.61 -5.36 -9.00
CA ILE A 90 3.85 -4.13 -8.81
C ILE A 90 4.68 -2.92 -9.21
N LYS A 91 5.76 -2.64 -8.49
CA LYS A 91 6.64 -1.52 -8.82
C LYS A 91 8.00 -1.73 -8.18
N LYS A 92 9.07 -1.57 -8.98
CA LYS A 92 10.44 -1.69 -8.48
C LYS A 92 10.88 -0.48 -7.66
N ASN A 93 10.52 0.71 -8.12
CA ASN A 93 10.96 1.98 -7.53
C ASN A 93 9.89 2.52 -6.58
N VAL A 94 9.69 1.82 -5.47
CA VAL A 94 8.71 2.19 -4.45
C VAL A 94 9.28 1.90 -3.06
N HIS A 95 8.95 2.76 -2.10
CA HIS A 95 9.28 2.53 -0.70
C HIS A 95 8.19 1.65 -0.08
N LEU A 96 8.48 0.37 0.07
CA LEU A 96 7.55 -0.59 0.68
C LEU A 96 7.88 -0.71 2.16
N SER A 97 6.93 -0.32 3.00
CA SER A 97 7.08 -0.34 4.45
C SER A 97 6.09 -1.30 5.10
N SER A 98 6.59 -2.21 5.93
CA SER A 98 5.75 -2.98 6.84
C SER A 98 5.70 -2.22 8.15
N ILE A 99 4.54 -1.66 8.48
CA ILE A 99 4.39 -0.80 9.65
C ILE A 99 3.65 -1.51 10.77
N SER A 100 4.00 -1.18 12.00
CA SER A 100 3.35 -1.68 13.20
C SER A 100 3.10 -0.51 14.16
N GLY A 101 1.85 -0.30 14.51
CA GLY A 101 1.45 0.82 15.38
C GLY A 101 0.09 0.61 15.99
N GLY A 102 -0.48 1.68 16.52
CA GLY A 102 -1.77 1.64 17.17
C GLY A 102 -2.57 2.90 16.95
N THR A 103 -3.88 2.78 17.11
CA THR A 103 -4.82 3.89 16.96
C THR A 103 -4.60 4.95 18.01
N ASP A 104 -4.36 4.55 19.25
CA ASP A 104 -4.25 5.47 20.38
C ASP A 104 -3.07 6.41 20.28
N ILE A 105 -1.95 5.93 19.71
CA ILE A 105 -0.75 6.75 19.55
C ILE A 105 -0.75 7.54 18.23
N VAL A 106 -1.69 7.27 17.34
CA VAL A 106 -1.81 7.88 15.99
C VAL A 106 -0.49 7.79 15.21
N SER A 107 0.29 6.75 15.45
CA SER A 107 1.61 6.56 14.89
C SER A 107 1.96 5.08 14.87
N CYS A 108 3.22 4.78 14.62
CA CYS A 108 3.71 3.41 14.56
C CYS A 108 5.04 3.27 15.30
N PHE A 109 5.27 2.09 15.88
CA PHE A 109 6.53 1.73 16.52
C PHE A 109 7.57 1.31 15.49
N VAL A 110 7.14 0.66 14.42
CA VAL A 110 8.00 0.20 13.34
C VAL A 110 7.52 0.84 12.04
N LEU A 111 8.42 1.50 11.37
CA LEU A 111 8.15 2.24 10.15
C LEU A 111 9.30 2.06 9.17
N GLY A 112 9.01 2.13 7.89
CA GLY A 112 10.04 2.11 6.88
C GLY A 112 10.89 3.38 6.91
N LEU A 113 12.15 3.23 6.56
CA LEU A 113 13.09 4.34 6.50
C LEU A 113 13.60 4.50 5.07
N SER A 114 13.51 5.72 4.56
CA SER A 114 14.08 6.04 3.25
C SER A 114 15.54 6.45 3.40
N LEU A 115 16.42 5.79 2.67
CA LEU A 115 17.85 6.12 2.68
C LEU A 115 18.12 7.52 2.13
N ILE A 116 17.20 8.08 1.37
CA ILE A 116 17.33 9.43 0.82
C ILE A 116 17.26 10.49 1.92
N HIS A 117 16.64 10.17 3.05
CA HIS A 117 16.44 11.10 4.16
C HIS A 117 17.41 10.91 5.33
N ILE A 118 18.41 10.08 5.18
CA ILE A 118 19.44 9.85 6.21
C ILE A 118 20.62 10.82 6.05
#